data_34d5c05dae9282dcfcb3765ed5c04992
#
_entry.id   34d5c05dae9282dcfcb3765ed5c04992
#
_cell.length_a   1.000
_cell.length_b   1.000
_cell.length_c   1.000
_cell.angle_alpha   90.00
_cell.angle_beta   90.00
_cell.angle_gamma   90.00
#
_symmetry.space_group_name_H-M   'P 1'
#
loop_
_entity.id
_entity.type
_entity.pdbx_description
1 polymer ?
#
loop_
_entity_poly.entity_id
_entity_poly.type
_entity_poly.pdbx_seq_one_letter_code
_entity_poly.pdbx_strand_id
1 'polypeptide(L)'
;MSAVELAGLRKSYADVTVLDDFSLRANQGELVTLLGPSGCGKTTTLRCIAGLERAERGEIRIGERLVACPERRVFLPPNRRDIGMVFQSYALWPHMTVFGNVAYPLRVRRRDRRERQRAVMEILAMVGMDSYAHRPVTELSGGQQQRVALARAMVARPAVLLFDEPLSNLDAKLRRSMRREIRDAHDRSGGTSIYVTHDQEEAITLSDRVVVIRGGKIQQVGTPKEIYTKPATRFVADFIGFENLLTATVSEARDGSTAVKLMSGAGPVWTSKGITRAPGTEVVLAARADELEIGSPGSPGEAPAAAIPGVIRSRTYAGGRVEYLVEAGGAQVVVRAPEAGATGSMLEAGSDAWVRFPVDAAVLVDDDNAERAPQAAEQTVESVPLQEAT
;
A
#
# COMPACT_ATOMS: atom_id res chain seq x y z
N MET A 1 -18.34 16.78 -11.82
CA MET A 1 -17.76 15.45 -11.51
C MET A 1 -17.78 15.28 -10.00
N SER A 2 -17.80 14.06 -9.48
CA SER A 2 -18.11 13.82 -8.06
C SER A 2 -16.86 13.53 -7.26
N ALA A 3 -16.78 14.10 -6.05
CA ALA A 3 -15.83 13.68 -5.01
C ALA A 3 -16.47 12.55 -4.18
N VAL A 4 -15.67 11.83 -3.43
CA VAL A 4 -16.13 10.88 -2.40
C VAL A 4 -15.76 11.42 -1.04
N GLU A 5 -16.71 11.46 -0.11
CA GLU A 5 -16.49 11.91 1.25
C GLU A 5 -17.05 10.88 2.24
N LEU A 6 -16.22 10.47 3.17
CA LEU A 6 -16.53 9.60 4.29
C LEU A 6 -16.30 10.39 5.56
N ALA A 7 -17.28 10.44 6.44
CA ALA A 7 -17.21 11.18 7.71
C ALA A 7 -17.60 10.26 8.87
N GLY A 8 -16.66 9.98 9.77
CA GLY A 8 -16.87 9.25 11.01
C GLY A 8 -17.41 7.84 10.83
N LEU A 9 -16.98 7.10 9.81
CA LEU A 9 -17.52 5.76 9.57
C LEU A 9 -17.09 4.78 10.67
N ARG A 10 -18.08 4.04 11.18
CA ARG A 10 -17.86 2.90 12.05
C ARG A 10 -18.51 1.65 11.47
N LYS A 11 -17.77 0.54 11.56
CA LYS A 11 -18.24 -0.77 11.14
C LYS A 11 -17.60 -1.87 11.98
N SER A 12 -18.43 -2.76 12.49
CA SER A 12 -18.00 -3.94 13.23
C SER A 12 -18.58 -5.20 12.59
N TYR A 13 -17.91 -6.34 12.78
CA TYR A 13 -18.39 -7.68 12.50
C TYR A 13 -18.30 -8.48 13.80
N ALA A 14 -19.43 -8.89 14.34
CA ALA A 14 -19.54 -9.40 15.70
C ALA A 14 -18.84 -8.44 16.69
N ASP A 15 -17.83 -8.91 17.42
CA ASP A 15 -17.11 -8.14 18.43
C ASP A 15 -15.89 -7.39 17.90
N VAL A 16 -15.57 -7.54 16.59
CA VAL A 16 -14.39 -6.92 15.97
C VAL A 16 -14.77 -5.64 15.26
N THR A 17 -14.29 -4.50 15.75
CA THR A 17 -14.40 -3.21 15.07
C THR A 17 -13.36 -3.13 13.93
N VAL A 18 -13.85 -3.01 12.70
CA VAL A 18 -13.04 -2.99 11.47
C VAL A 18 -12.82 -1.57 10.96
N LEU A 19 -13.76 -0.65 11.20
CA LEU A 19 -13.63 0.78 10.96
C LEU A 19 -14.02 1.52 12.24
N ASP A 20 -13.18 2.46 12.69
CA ASP A 20 -13.39 3.23 13.88
C ASP A 20 -13.09 4.71 13.62
N ASP A 21 -14.15 5.51 13.54
CA ASP A 21 -14.11 6.95 13.22
C ASP A 21 -13.35 7.26 11.90
N PHE A 22 -13.60 6.43 10.88
CA PHE A 22 -12.86 6.51 9.62
C PHE A 22 -13.41 7.65 8.76
N SER A 23 -12.58 8.68 8.53
CA SER A 23 -12.92 9.85 7.73
C SER A 23 -11.92 10.05 6.59
N LEU A 24 -12.43 10.19 5.35
CA LEU A 24 -11.62 10.35 4.16
C LEU A 24 -12.36 11.17 3.12
N ARG A 25 -11.64 12.03 2.41
CA ARG A 25 -12.14 12.74 1.23
C ARG A 25 -11.26 12.46 0.03
N ALA A 26 -11.85 12.00 -1.07
CA ALA A 26 -11.23 11.93 -2.38
C ALA A 26 -11.76 13.09 -3.23
N ASN A 27 -10.85 13.88 -3.80
CA ASN A 27 -11.20 15.01 -4.63
C ASN A 27 -11.66 14.54 -6.02
N GLN A 28 -12.32 15.45 -6.73
CA GLN A 28 -12.75 15.19 -8.10
C GLN A 28 -11.56 14.89 -9.02
N GLY A 29 -11.65 13.79 -9.78
CA GLY A 29 -10.60 13.37 -10.71
C GLY A 29 -9.38 12.74 -10.04
N GLU A 30 -9.41 12.52 -8.73
CA GLU A 30 -8.29 11.96 -7.99
C GLU A 30 -8.35 10.42 -7.92
N LEU A 31 -7.21 9.76 -8.07
CA LEU A 31 -7.06 8.34 -7.76
C LEU A 31 -6.45 8.21 -6.35
N VAL A 32 -7.29 7.80 -5.41
CA VAL A 32 -6.90 7.57 -4.00
C VAL A 32 -6.75 6.09 -3.74
N THR A 33 -5.57 5.67 -3.26
CA THR A 33 -5.34 4.28 -2.88
C THR A 33 -5.42 4.09 -1.37
N LEU A 34 -6.23 3.12 -0.95
CA LEU A 34 -6.26 2.59 0.41
C LEU A 34 -5.24 1.46 0.52
N LEU A 35 -4.19 1.67 1.29
CA LEU A 35 -3.06 0.77 1.44
C LEU A 35 -2.95 0.30 2.89
N GLY A 36 -2.65 -0.99 3.13
CA GLY A 36 -2.48 -1.52 4.48
C GLY A 36 -2.51 -3.06 4.51
N PRO A 37 -2.19 -3.68 5.65
CA PRO A 37 -2.20 -5.14 5.80
C PRO A 37 -3.59 -5.74 5.63
N SER A 38 -3.65 -7.06 5.45
CA SER A 38 -4.92 -7.79 5.37
C SER A 38 -5.76 -7.58 6.65
N GLY A 39 -7.07 -7.41 6.48
CA GLY A 39 -7.99 -7.21 7.61
C GLY A 39 -8.03 -5.80 8.21
N CYS A 40 -7.26 -4.81 7.71
CA CYS A 40 -7.26 -3.45 8.27
C CYS A 40 -8.47 -2.58 7.89
N GLY A 41 -9.45 -3.07 7.11
CA GLY A 41 -10.68 -2.36 6.78
C GLY A 41 -10.80 -1.80 5.35
N LYS A 42 -9.80 -1.94 4.48
CA LYS A 42 -9.79 -1.41 3.09
C LYS A 42 -11.01 -1.85 2.28
N THR A 43 -11.18 -3.15 2.11
CA THR A 43 -12.30 -3.74 1.35
C THR A 43 -13.65 -3.39 2.00
N THR A 44 -13.73 -3.36 3.33
CA THR A 44 -14.94 -2.92 4.05
C THR A 44 -15.28 -1.47 3.73
N THR A 45 -14.29 -0.57 3.74
CA THR A 45 -14.48 0.83 3.33
C THR A 45 -15.00 0.92 1.90
N LEU A 46 -14.37 0.21 0.97
CA LEU A 46 -14.77 0.18 -0.43
C LEU A 46 -16.22 -0.33 -0.60
N ARG A 47 -16.58 -1.41 0.09
CA ARG A 47 -17.93 -1.99 0.06
C ARG A 47 -18.97 -1.07 0.69
N CYS A 48 -18.61 -0.29 1.72
CA CYS A 48 -19.48 0.76 2.27
C CYS A 48 -19.74 1.86 1.24
N ILE A 49 -18.71 2.32 0.50
CA ILE A 49 -18.85 3.28 -0.60
C ILE A 49 -19.73 2.70 -1.70
N ALA A 50 -19.52 1.43 -2.06
CA ALA A 50 -20.31 0.73 -3.08
C ALA A 50 -21.79 0.51 -2.68
N GLY A 51 -22.11 0.53 -1.39
CA GLY A 51 -23.43 0.18 -0.86
C GLY A 51 -23.68 -1.32 -0.79
N LEU A 52 -22.62 -2.11 -0.81
CA LEU A 52 -22.65 -3.55 -0.59
C LEU A 52 -22.61 -3.88 0.91
N GLU A 53 -22.06 -2.97 1.72
CA GLU A 53 -22.05 -3.05 3.17
C GLU A 53 -22.69 -1.81 3.78
N ARG A 54 -23.25 -1.96 5.00
CA ARG A 54 -23.80 -0.85 5.77
C ARG A 54 -22.87 -0.49 6.91
N ALA A 55 -22.45 0.78 6.95
CA ALA A 55 -21.81 1.33 8.14
C ALA A 55 -22.82 1.41 9.30
N GLU A 56 -22.33 1.33 10.52
CA GLU A 56 -23.15 1.47 11.74
C GLU A 56 -23.34 2.94 12.14
N ARG A 57 -22.33 3.78 11.80
CA ARG A 57 -22.33 5.23 12.04
C ARG A 57 -21.63 5.95 10.91
N GLY A 58 -21.86 7.26 10.84
CA GLY A 58 -21.19 8.17 9.94
C GLY A 58 -21.91 8.38 8.62
N GLU A 59 -21.32 9.19 7.76
CA GLU A 59 -21.91 9.60 6.49
C GLU A 59 -21.02 9.22 5.29
N ILE A 60 -21.66 8.88 4.17
CA ILE A 60 -21.01 8.71 2.87
C ILE A 60 -21.70 9.61 1.85
N ARG A 61 -20.89 10.45 1.18
CA ARG A 61 -21.34 11.29 0.08
C ARG A 61 -20.60 10.95 -1.21
N ILE A 62 -21.31 11.02 -2.33
CA ILE A 62 -20.75 10.95 -3.69
C ILE A 62 -21.19 12.21 -4.41
N GLY A 63 -20.26 13.11 -4.69
CA GLY A 63 -20.56 14.48 -5.05
C GLY A 63 -21.33 15.18 -3.93
N GLU A 64 -22.40 15.86 -4.29
CA GLU A 64 -23.31 16.51 -3.32
C GLU A 64 -24.32 15.54 -2.68
N ARG A 65 -24.41 14.31 -3.24
CA ARG A 65 -25.45 13.37 -2.84
C ARG A 65 -25.07 12.55 -1.63
N LEU A 66 -25.87 12.62 -0.56
CA LEU A 66 -25.78 11.72 0.60
C LEU A 66 -26.27 10.32 0.17
N VAL A 67 -25.39 9.31 0.22
CA VAL A 67 -25.69 7.94 -0.22
C VAL A 67 -25.85 6.95 0.95
N ALA A 68 -25.27 7.25 2.11
CA ALA A 68 -25.46 6.50 3.34
C ALA A 68 -25.30 7.42 4.56
N CYS A 69 -26.20 7.27 5.54
CA CYS A 69 -26.15 7.89 6.87
C CYS A 69 -27.14 7.13 7.76
N PRO A 70 -26.67 6.20 8.63
CA PRO A 70 -27.55 5.42 9.51
C PRO A 70 -28.40 6.30 10.42
N GLU A 71 -27.83 7.38 10.96
CA GLU A 71 -28.48 8.31 11.86
C GLU A 71 -29.71 8.99 11.21
N ARG A 72 -29.64 9.23 9.90
CA ARG A 72 -30.73 9.80 9.10
C ARG A 72 -31.56 8.74 8.36
N ARG A 73 -31.29 7.45 8.58
CA ARG A 73 -31.92 6.31 7.90
C ARG A 73 -31.79 6.37 6.37
N VAL A 74 -30.69 6.95 5.87
CA VAL A 74 -30.39 7.02 4.45
C VAL A 74 -29.48 5.85 4.07
N PHE A 75 -29.91 5.06 3.08
CA PHE A 75 -29.10 4.02 2.45
C PHE A 75 -29.53 3.81 1.01
N LEU A 76 -28.70 4.24 0.08
CA LEU A 76 -28.89 3.97 -1.35
C LEU A 76 -28.21 2.64 -1.72
N PRO A 77 -28.95 1.73 -2.42
CA PRO A 77 -28.35 0.50 -2.92
C PRO A 77 -27.33 0.77 -4.03
N PRO A 78 -26.43 -0.18 -4.37
CA PRO A 78 -25.35 0.01 -5.34
C PRO A 78 -25.80 0.57 -6.70
N ASN A 79 -26.92 0.08 -7.22
CA ASN A 79 -27.48 0.50 -8.52
C ASN A 79 -27.98 1.95 -8.56
N ARG A 80 -28.02 2.63 -7.42
CA ARG A 80 -28.43 4.04 -7.29
C ARG A 80 -27.28 4.97 -6.88
N ARG A 81 -26.04 4.49 -6.82
CA ARG A 81 -24.87 5.28 -6.38
C ARG A 81 -24.02 5.88 -7.48
N ASP A 82 -24.32 5.56 -8.73
CA ASP A 82 -23.55 5.97 -9.91
C ASP A 82 -22.06 5.61 -9.83
N ILE A 83 -21.78 4.38 -9.47
CA ILE A 83 -20.43 3.81 -9.34
C ILE A 83 -20.20 2.71 -10.37
N GLY A 84 -18.92 2.51 -10.73
CA GLY A 84 -18.41 1.31 -11.38
C GLY A 84 -17.48 0.55 -10.41
N MET A 85 -17.50 -0.77 -10.41
CA MET A 85 -16.66 -1.55 -9.53
C MET A 85 -15.97 -2.69 -10.26
N VAL A 86 -14.67 -2.82 -10.02
CA VAL A 86 -13.82 -3.95 -10.43
C VAL A 86 -13.53 -4.78 -9.18
N PHE A 87 -13.96 -6.02 -9.19
CA PHE A 87 -13.79 -6.95 -8.07
C PHE A 87 -12.48 -7.75 -8.21
N GLN A 88 -11.95 -8.25 -7.11
CA GLN A 88 -10.76 -9.09 -7.06
C GLN A 88 -10.88 -10.36 -7.94
N SER A 89 -12.06 -10.98 -7.99
CA SER A 89 -12.36 -12.15 -8.82
C SER A 89 -12.87 -11.81 -10.23
N TYR A 90 -12.75 -10.51 -10.65
CA TYR A 90 -13.32 -9.96 -11.88
C TYR A 90 -14.86 -10.01 -11.95
N ALA A 91 -15.50 -10.97 -11.31
CA ALA A 91 -16.95 -11.18 -11.26
C ALA A 91 -17.62 -11.11 -12.64
N LEU A 92 -17.00 -11.71 -13.65
CA LEU A 92 -17.59 -11.83 -14.99
C LEU A 92 -18.63 -12.94 -15.02
N TRP A 93 -19.72 -12.74 -15.77
CA TRP A 93 -20.73 -13.76 -15.96
C TRP A 93 -20.25 -14.79 -16.99
N PRO A 94 -19.97 -16.05 -16.59
CA PRO A 94 -19.32 -17.03 -17.46
C PRO A 94 -20.17 -17.47 -18.65
N HIS A 95 -21.50 -17.37 -18.54
CA HIS A 95 -22.44 -17.72 -19.59
C HIS A 95 -22.66 -16.61 -20.64
N MET A 96 -21.95 -15.49 -20.49
CA MET A 96 -22.05 -14.35 -21.41
C MET A 96 -20.76 -14.18 -22.23
N THR A 97 -20.92 -13.56 -23.40
CA THR A 97 -19.77 -13.08 -24.19
C THR A 97 -19.13 -11.86 -23.54
N VAL A 98 -17.96 -11.44 -24.05
CA VAL A 98 -17.30 -10.18 -23.70
C VAL A 98 -18.28 -9.00 -23.88
N PHE A 99 -18.90 -8.90 -25.06
CA PHE A 99 -19.91 -7.87 -25.35
C PHE A 99 -21.06 -7.91 -24.33
N GLY A 100 -21.58 -9.10 -24.02
CA GLY A 100 -22.69 -9.29 -23.08
C GLY A 100 -22.36 -8.79 -21.68
N ASN A 101 -21.15 -9.11 -21.17
CA ASN A 101 -20.67 -8.65 -19.89
C ASN A 101 -20.57 -7.12 -19.83
N VAL A 102 -19.94 -6.50 -20.84
CA VAL A 102 -19.74 -5.05 -20.89
C VAL A 102 -21.05 -4.30 -21.13
N ALA A 103 -21.97 -4.85 -21.93
CA ALA A 103 -23.27 -4.25 -22.20
C ALA A 103 -24.26 -4.27 -21.01
N TYR A 104 -23.99 -5.13 -20.00
CA TYR A 104 -24.94 -5.37 -18.92
C TYR A 104 -25.31 -4.11 -18.11
N PRO A 105 -24.38 -3.24 -17.66
CA PRO A 105 -24.73 -2.02 -16.94
C PRO A 105 -25.65 -1.09 -17.75
N LEU A 106 -25.43 -0.99 -19.07
CA LEU A 106 -26.25 -0.17 -19.95
C LEU A 106 -27.66 -0.77 -20.18
N ARG A 107 -27.77 -2.12 -20.15
CA ARG A 107 -29.09 -2.80 -20.17
C ARG A 107 -29.91 -2.48 -18.93
N VAL A 108 -29.29 -2.55 -17.75
CA VAL A 108 -29.93 -2.21 -16.46
C VAL A 108 -30.41 -0.76 -16.47
N ARG A 109 -29.61 0.16 -17.07
CA ARG A 109 -29.98 1.58 -17.24
C ARG A 109 -30.94 1.82 -18.38
N ARG A 110 -31.45 0.78 -19.04
CA ARG A 110 -32.43 0.83 -20.15
C ARG A 110 -31.99 1.69 -21.33
N ARG A 111 -30.67 1.78 -21.60
CA ARG A 111 -30.16 2.48 -22.79
C ARG A 111 -30.60 1.76 -24.07
N ASP A 112 -30.83 2.51 -25.15
CA ASP A 112 -31.26 1.94 -26.42
C ASP A 112 -30.21 0.99 -27.04
N ARG A 113 -30.59 0.14 -27.99
CA ARG A 113 -29.72 -0.89 -28.57
C ARG A 113 -28.55 -0.28 -29.36
N ARG A 114 -28.77 0.79 -30.11
CA ARG A 114 -27.73 1.42 -30.94
C ARG A 114 -26.70 2.14 -30.06
N GLU A 115 -27.17 2.88 -29.05
CA GLU A 115 -26.33 3.54 -28.06
C GLU A 115 -25.46 2.52 -27.34
N ARG A 116 -26.03 1.38 -26.85
CA ARG A 116 -25.28 0.30 -26.22
C ARG A 116 -24.21 -0.29 -27.13
N GLN A 117 -24.56 -0.60 -28.36
CA GLN A 117 -23.62 -1.17 -29.34
C GLN A 117 -22.43 -0.25 -29.52
N ARG A 118 -22.66 1.05 -29.73
CA ARG A 118 -21.58 2.04 -29.91
C ARG A 118 -20.72 2.17 -28.65
N ALA A 119 -21.33 2.38 -27.48
CA ALA A 119 -20.59 2.57 -26.22
C ALA A 119 -19.77 1.34 -25.83
N VAL A 120 -20.31 0.12 -26.04
CA VAL A 120 -19.57 -1.11 -25.75
C VAL A 120 -18.38 -1.30 -26.68
N MET A 121 -18.54 -1.07 -27.99
CA MET A 121 -17.42 -1.21 -28.92
C MET A 121 -16.35 -0.14 -28.70
N GLU A 122 -16.75 1.09 -28.37
CA GLU A 122 -15.85 2.18 -28.02
C GLU A 122 -14.97 1.84 -26.79
N ILE A 123 -15.59 1.34 -25.70
CA ILE A 123 -14.86 0.98 -24.49
C ILE A 123 -14.01 -0.29 -24.67
N LEU A 124 -14.49 -1.27 -25.46
CA LEU A 124 -13.70 -2.46 -25.79
C LEU A 124 -12.46 -2.12 -26.61
N ALA A 125 -12.57 -1.22 -27.57
CA ALA A 125 -11.43 -0.72 -28.35
C ALA A 125 -10.44 0.02 -27.43
N MET A 126 -10.91 0.79 -26.45
CA MET A 126 -10.07 1.49 -25.49
C MET A 126 -9.18 0.53 -24.68
N VAL A 127 -9.69 -0.64 -24.30
CA VAL A 127 -8.97 -1.67 -23.55
C VAL A 127 -8.34 -2.77 -24.43
N GLY A 128 -8.38 -2.62 -25.77
CA GLY A 128 -7.81 -3.57 -26.74
C GLY A 128 -8.53 -4.93 -26.77
N MET A 129 -9.86 -4.95 -26.56
CA MET A 129 -10.68 -6.17 -26.50
C MET A 129 -11.80 -6.21 -27.55
N ASP A 130 -11.81 -5.31 -28.50
CA ASP A 130 -12.86 -5.19 -29.53
C ASP A 130 -12.95 -6.44 -30.42
N SER A 131 -11.81 -7.01 -30.81
CA SER A 131 -11.73 -8.25 -31.61
C SER A 131 -12.28 -9.48 -30.85
N TYR A 132 -12.38 -9.42 -29.54
CA TYR A 132 -12.88 -10.49 -28.68
C TYR A 132 -14.36 -10.32 -28.30
N ALA A 133 -15.06 -9.30 -28.80
CA ALA A 133 -16.41 -8.92 -28.37
C ALA A 133 -17.40 -10.08 -28.34
N HIS A 134 -17.33 -11.02 -29.28
CA HIS A 134 -18.25 -12.14 -29.40
C HIS A 134 -17.77 -13.44 -28.73
N ARG A 135 -16.55 -13.45 -28.14
CA ARG A 135 -16.03 -14.62 -27.44
C ARG A 135 -16.68 -14.78 -26.06
N PRO A 136 -16.89 -16.04 -25.62
CA PRO A 136 -17.19 -16.34 -24.21
C PRO A 136 -16.04 -15.85 -23.31
N VAL A 137 -16.36 -15.30 -22.15
CA VAL A 137 -15.31 -14.81 -21.21
C VAL A 137 -14.49 -15.94 -20.57
N THR A 138 -15.00 -17.18 -20.61
CA THR A 138 -14.30 -18.37 -20.12
C THR A 138 -13.11 -18.78 -20.98
N GLU A 139 -13.03 -18.33 -22.23
CA GLU A 139 -11.92 -18.59 -23.15
C GLU A 139 -10.81 -17.53 -23.07
N LEU A 140 -10.93 -16.55 -22.15
CA LEU A 140 -9.99 -15.46 -22.00
C LEU A 140 -8.93 -15.76 -20.94
N SER A 141 -7.70 -15.27 -21.16
CA SER A 141 -6.68 -15.23 -20.11
C SER A 141 -7.09 -14.31 -18.95
N GLY A 142 -6.48 -14.47 -17.77
CA GLY A 142 -6.76 -13.63 -16.60
C GLY A 142 -6.63 -12.13 -16.88
N GLY A 143 -5.58 -11.71 -17.60
CA GLY A 143 -5.43 -10.29 -17.98
C GLY A 143 -6.49 -9.80 -18.96
N GLN A 144 -6.93 -10.65 -19.89
CA GLN A 144 -8.04 -10.32 -20.78
C GLN A 144 -9.36 -10.22 -20.01
N GLN A 145 -9.62 -11.12 -19.07
CA GLN A 145 -10.79 -11.04 -18.19
C GLN A 145 -10.81 -9.75 -17.38
N GLN A 146 -9.67 -9.34 -16.88
CA GLN A 146 -9.51 -8.09 -16.14
C GLN A 146 -9.84 -6.87 -17.01
N ARG A 147 -9.32 -6.80 -18.25
CA ARG A 147 -9.66 -5.73 -19.20
C ARG A 147 -11.17 -5.68 -19.47
N VAL A 148 -11.82 -6.82 -19.58
CA VAL A 148 -13.28 -6.89 -19.73
C VAL A 148 -14.00 -6.39 -18.48
N ALA A 149 -13.53 -6.73 -17.27
CA ALA A 149 -14.07 -6.24 -16.02
C ALA A 149 -13.91 -4.71 -15.89
N LEU A 150 -12.75 -4.17 -16.28
CA LEU A 150 -12.49 -2.73 -16.35
C LEU A 150 -13.44 -2.05 -17.33
N ALA A 151 -13.56 -2.56 -18.58
CA ALA A 151 -14.49 -2.03 -19.57
C ALA A 151 -15.93 -2.03 -19.06
N ARG A 152 -16.37 -3.11 -18.40
CA ARG A 152 -17.70 -3.22 -17.79
C ARG A 152 -17.94 -2.15 -16.71
N ALA A 153 -16.94 -1.90 -15.86
CA ALA A 153 -17.03 -0.89 -14.81
C ALA A 153 -17.14 0.54 -15.40
N MET A 154 -16.48 0.80 -16.53
CA MET A 154 -16.37 2.13 -17.14
C MET A 154 -17.46 2.46 -18.16
N VAL A 155 -18.07 1.45 -18.81
CA VAL A 155 -18.98 1.66 -19.97
C VAL A 155 -20.16 2.58 -19.69
N ALA A 156 -20.61 2.61 -18.43
CA ALA A 156 -21.71 3.47 -18.00
C ALA A 156 -21.29 4.89 -17.64
N ARG A 157 -20.00 5.23 -17.79
CA ARG A 157 -19.37 6.50 -17.39
C ARG A 157 -19.76 6.90 -15.96
N PRO A 158 -19.42 6.07 -14.96
CA PRO A 158 -19.80 6.34 -13.58
C PRO A 158 -19.06 7.55 -13.02
N ALA A 159 -19.65 8.17 -11.99
CA ALA A 159 -19.01 9.27 -11.27
C ALA A 159 -17.78 8.81 -10.47
N VAL A 160 -17.79 7.56 -9.98
CA VAL A 160 -16.70 6.98 -9.17
C VAL A 160 -16.40 5.56 -9.63
N LEU A 161 -15.11 5.26 -9.79
CA LEU A 161 -14.59 3.92 -10.03
C LEU A 161 -14.02 3.34 -8.73
N LEU A 162 -14.39 2.12 -8.41
CA LEU A 162 -13.96 1.38 -7.23
C LEU A 162 -13.18 0.13 -7.67
N PHE A 163 -11.99 -0.07 -7.10
CA PHE A 163 -11.11 -1.19 -7.42
C PHE A 163 -10.80 -1.98 -6.15
N ASP A 164 -11.27 -3.23 -6.06
CA ASP A 164 -11.06 -4.13 -4.92
C ASP A 164 -9.95 -5.15 -5.27
N GLU A 165 -8.69 -4.83 -4.96
CA GLU A 165 -7.50 -5.64 -5.25
C GLU A 165 -7.46 -6.23 -6.68
N PRO A 166 -7.62 -5.41 -7.72
CA PRO A 166 -7.88 -5.92 -9.07
C PRO A 166 -6.70 -6.69 -9.68
N LEU A 167 -5.48 -6.51 -9.17
CA LEU A 167 -4.26 -7.10 -9.73
C LEU A 167 -3.72 -8.31 -8.93
N SER A 168 -4.36 -8.68 -7.81
CA SER A 168 -3.86 -9.70 -6.88
C SER A 168 -3.70 -11.09 -7.51
N ASN A 169 -4.51 -11.43 -8.51
CA ASN A 169 -4.53 -12.75 -9.17
C ASN A 169 -3.66 -12.83 -10.43
N LEU A 170 -2.81 -11.83 -10.70
CA LEU A 170 -1.97 -11.76 -11.89
C LEU A 170 -0.49 -12.03 -11.57
N ASP A 171 0.24 -12.59 -12.54
CA ASP A 171 1.68 -12.69 -12.48
C ASP A 171 2.37 -11.31 -12.51
N ALA A 172 3.64 -11.23 -12.07
CA ALA A 172 4.36 -9.97 -11.92
C ALA A 172 4.52 -9.17 -13.22
N LYS A 173 4.70 -9.85 -14.37
CA LYS A 173 4.85 -9.18 -15.67
C LYS A 173 3.53 -8.56 -16.12
N LEU A 174 2.45 -9.32 -16.00
CA LEU A 174 1.12 -8.86 -16.37
C LEU A 174 0.63 -7.76 -15.41
N ARG A 175 0.89 -7.89 -14.10
CA ARG A 175 0.58 -6.87 -13.10
C ARG A 175 1.20 -5.52 -13.46
N ARG A 176 2.49 -5.51 -13.89
CA ARG A 176 3.18 -4.27 -14.31
C ARG A 176 2.55 -3.61 -15.54
N SER A 177 2.09 -4.39 -16.53
CA SER A 177 1.39 -3.80 -17.69
C SER A 177 0.00 -3.28 -17.32
N MET A 178 -0.74 -4.03 -16.50
CA MET A 178 -2.10 -3.68 -16.08
C MET A 178 -2.16 -2.44 -15.19
N ARG A 179 -1.13 -2.18 -14.38
CA ARG A 179 -1.02 -0.91 -13.63
C ARG A 179 -1.10 0.29 -14.57
N ARG A 180 -0.30 0.29 -15.63
CA ARG A 180 -0.33 1.38 -16.63
C ARG A 180 -1.71 1.51 -17.28
N GLU A 181 -2.31 0.40 -17.66
CA GLU A 181 -3.63 0.39 -18.29
C GLU A 181 -4.74 0.95 -17.37
N ILE A 182 -4.69 0.62 -16.07
CA ILE A 182 -5.63 1.17 -15.08
C ILE A 182 -5.41 2.68 -14.91
N ARG A 183 -4.16 3.15 -14.84
CA ARG A 183 -3.85 4.58 -14.76
C ARG A 183 -4.33 5.31 -16.01
N ASP A 184 -4.01 4.81 -17.21
CA ASP A 184 -4.47 5.38 -18.47
C ASP A 184 -6.00 5.42 -18.57
N ALA A 185 -6.68 4.37 -18.10
CA ALA A 185 -8.13 4.31 -18.09
C ALA A 185 -8.73 5.33 -17.13
N HIS A 186 -8.14 5.51 -15.94
CA HIS A 186 -8.54 6.54 -14.99
C HIS A 186 -8.37 7.94 -15.60
N ASP A 187 -7.20 8.26 -16.15
CA ASP A 187 -6.90 9.56 -16.74
C ASP A 187 -7.87 9.90 -17.90
N ARG A 188 -8.16 8.94 -18.75
CA ARG A 188 -9.15 9.11 -19.86
C ARG A 188 -10.57 9.27 -19.37
N SER A 189 -10.94 8.64 -18.26
CA SER A 189 -12.28 8.75 -17.70
C SER A 189 -12.55 10.11 -17.08
N GLY A 190 -11.50 10.77 -16.55
CA GLY A 190 -11.58 12.00 -15.78
C GLY A 190 -12.44 11.88 -14.51
N GLY A 191 -12.80 10.65 -14.14
CA GLY A 191 -13.59 10.35 -12.94
C GLY A 191 -12.73 10.19 -11.69
N THR A 192 -13.34 10.14 -10.52
CA THR A 192 -12.67 9.84 -9.25
C THR A 192 -12.53 8.33 -9.07
N SER A 193 -11.39 7.87 -8.57
CA SER A 193 -11.15 6.44 -8.32
C SER A 193 -10.72 6.18 -6.89
N ILE A 194 -11.27 5.10 -6.30
CA ILE A 194 -10.80 4.55 -5.02
C ILE A 194 -10.23 3.16 -5.31
N TYR A 195 -8.98 2.97 -5.01
CA TYR A 195 -8.24 1.75 -5.27
C TYR A 195 -7.85 1.08 -3.95
N VAL A 196 -8.06 -0.22 -3.82
CA VAL A 196 -7.67 -1.01 -2.64
C VAL A 196 -6.57 -1.96 -3.05
N THR A 197 -5.48 -1.97 -2.31
CA THR A 197 -4.38 -2.93 -2.47
C THR A 197 -3.62 -3.14 -1.16
N HIS A 198 -2.87 -4.21 -1.08
CA HIS A 198 -1.82 -4.42 -0.09
C HIS A 198 -0.41 -4.31 -0.70
N ASP A 199 -0.32 -4.11 -2.03
CA ASP A 199 0.93 -3.97 -2.77
C ASP A 199 1.39 -2.51 -2.78
N GLN A 200 2.57 -2.27 -2.23
CA GLN A 200 3.16 -0.93 -2.11
C GLN A 200 3.51 -0.35 -3.48
N GLU A 201 4.00 -1.20 -4.41
CA GLU A 201 4.39 -0.77 -5.75
C GLU A 201 3.16 -0.29 -6.54
N GLU A 202 2.00 -0.97 -6.36
CA GLU A 202 0.74 -0.51 -6.94
C GLU A 202 0.34 0.87 -6.40
N ALA A 203 0.36 1.02 -5.06
CA ALA A 203 -0.02 2.28 -4.42
C ALA A 203 0.87 3.45 -4.87
N ILE A 204 2.20 3.24 -4.93
CA ILE A 204 3.15 4.29 -5.30
C ILE A 204 3.05 4.66 -6.79
N THR A 205 2.80 3.67 -7.67
CA THR A 205 2.84 3.91 -9.13
C THR A 205 1.52 4.38 -9.73
N LEU A 206 0.39 4.08 -9.08
CA LEU A 206 -0.94 4.40 -9.60
C LEU A 206 -1.53 5.70 -9.05
N SER A 207 -1.24 6.03 -7.80
CA SER A 207 -2.05 6.97 -7.02
C SER A 207 -1.63 8.43 -7.18
N ASP A 208 -2.60 9.32 -7.06
CA ASP A 208 -2.34 10.72 -6.78
C ASP A 208 -2.16 10.93 -5.27
N ARG A 209 -2.87 10.12 -4.45
CA ARG A 209 -2.75 10.11 -2.99
C ARG A 209 -2.93 8.71 -2.42
N VAL A 210 -2.10 8.39 -1.43
CA VAL A 210 -2.11 7.12 -0.69
C VAL A 210 -2.60 7.35 0.73
N VAL A 211 -3.46 6.46 1.20
CA VAL A 211 -3.99 6.42 2.57
C VAL A 211 -3.52 5.12 3.21
N VAL A 212 -2.59 5.21 4.15
CA VAL A 212 -2.09 4.04 4.88
C VAL A 212 -3.01 3.76 6.06
N ILE A 213 -3.49 2.51 6.16
CA ILE A 213 -4.49 2.09 7.15
C ILE A 213 -3.95 0.95 8.01
N ARG A 214 -4.16 1.03 9.33
CA ARG A 214 -3.87 -0.02 10.30
C ARG A 214 -5.02 -0.10 11.31
N GLY A 215 -5.56 -1.30 11.52
CA GLY A 215 -6.60 -1.54 12.54
C GLY A 215 -7.81 -0.63 12.42
N GLY A 216 -8.30 -0.38 11.21
CA GLY A 216 -9.48 0.47 10.96
C GLY A 216 -9.24 1.97 11.06
N LYS A 217 -8.01 2.42 11.30
CA LYS A 217 -7.63 3.83 11.44
C LYS A 217 -6.62 4.25 10.38
N ILE A 218 -6.73 5.49 9.93
CA ILE A 218 -5.76 6.11 9.03
C ILE A 218 -4.49 6.43 9.83
N GLN A 219 -3.35 5.96 9.34
CA GLN A 219 -2.03 6.22 9.93
C GLN A 219 -1.35 7.41 9.26
N GLN A 220 -1.46 7.49 7.94
CA GLN A 220 -0.90 8.61 7.17
C GLN A 220 -1.68 8.78 5.86
N VAL A 221 -1.80 10.03 5.41
CA VAL A 221 -2.31 10.40 4.10
C VAL A 221 -1.29 11.33 3.45
N GLY A 222 -0.93 11.05 2.19
CA GLY A 222 0.03 11.86 1.46
C GLY A 222 0.14 11.44 -0.01
N THR A 223 0.92 12.19 -0.78
CA THR A 223 1.33 11.78 -2.12
C THR A 223 2.20 10.52 -2.04
N PRO A 224 2.31 9.70 -3.10
CA PRO A 224 3.21 8.55 -3.14
C PRO A 224 4.64 8.89 -2.70
N LYS A 225 5.16 10.05 -3.14
CA LYS A 225 6.49 10.51 -2.77
C LYS A 225 6.60 10.82 -1.26
N GLU A 226 5.60 11.48 -0.67
CA GLU A 226 5.61 11.79 0.77
C GLU A 226 5.56 10.52 1.61
N ILE A 227 4.66 9.58 1.29
CA ILE A 227 4.56 8.29 1.98
C ILE A 227 5.89 7.52 1.89
N TYR A 228 6.52 7.51 0.70
CA TYR A 228 7.77 6.80 0.46
C TYR A 228 8.99 7.43 1.14
N THR A 229 9.07 8.78 1.19
CA THR A 229 10.27 9.50 1.67
C THR A 229 10.13 10.09 3.06
N LYS A 230 8.90 10.22 3.58
CA LYS A 230 8.60 10.85 4.87
C LYS A 230 7.53 10.06 5.62
N PRO A 231 7.79 8.78 5.96
CA PRO A 231 6.86 8.03 6.78
C PRO A 231 6.67 8.73 8.13
N ALA A 232 5.44 8.74 8.64
CA ALA A 232 5.10 9.45 9.87
C ALA A 232 5.47 8.65 11.13
N THR A 233 5.37 7.32 11.06
CA THR A 233 5.58 6.42 12.20
C THR A 233 6.42 5.22 11.81
N ARG A 234 6.90 4.49 12.82
CA ARG A 234 7.60 3.21 12.65
C ARG A 234 6.77 2.22 11.82
N PHE A 235 5.47 2.13 12.10
CA PHE A 235 4.58 1.24 11.33
C PHE A 235 4.54 1.62 9.85
N VAL A 236 4.40 2.90 9.53
CA VAL A 236 4.35 3.32 8.12
C VAL A 236 5.70 3.05 7.45
N ALA A 237 6.82 3.32 8.13
CA ALA A 237 8.16 3.03 7.61
C ALA A 237 8.35 1.55 7.31
N ASP A 238 8.05 0.66 8.26
CA ASP A 238 8.08 -0.79 8.11
C ASP A 238 7.22 -1.24 6.94
N PHE A 239 5.97 -0.79 6.95
CA PHE A 239 4.98 -1.18 5.93
C PHE A 239 5.34 -0.68 4.52
N ILE A 240 6.10 0.41 4.36
CA ILE A 240 6.58 0.93 3.04
C ILE A 240 7.95 0.38 2.65
N GLY A 241 8.50 -0.56 3.45
CA GLY A 241 9.70 -1.31 3.12
C GLY A 241 11.00 -0.61 3.54
N PHE A 242 11.03 0.04 4.70
CA PHE A 242 12.26 0.35 5.39
C PHE A 242 12.66 -0.87 6.20
N GLU A 243 13.72 -1.57 5.78
CA GLU A 243 14.19 -2.82 6.42
C GLU A 243 14.91 -2.57 7.73
N ASN A 244 15.55 -1.41 7.86
CA ASN A 244 16.29 -1.02 9.07
C ASN A 244 15.46 -0.03 9.89
N LEU A 245 14.95 -0.48 11.04
CA LEU A 245 14.18 0.32 12.00
C LEU A 245 14.89 0.29 13.36
N LEU A 246 15.88 1.17 13.52
CA LEU A 246 16.82 1.15 14.64
C LEU A 246 16.38 2.15 15.71
N THR A 247 16.26 1.70 16.95
CA THR A 247 16.04 2.59 18.09
C THR A 247 17.29 3.43 18.33
N ALA A 248 17.10 4.74 18.43
CA ALA A 248 18.17 5.70 18.57
C ALA A 248 17.76 6.85 19.49
N THR A 249 18.73 7.56 20.03
CA THR A 249 18.51 8.76 20.86
C THR A 249 19.04 9.99 20.13
N VAL A 250 18.23 11.04 20.08
CA VAL A 250 18.66 12.34 19.54
C VAL A 250 19.81 12.89 20.36
N SER A 251 20.97 13.10 19.73
CA SER A 251 22.14 13.69 20.40
C SER A 251 22.27 15.19 20.14
N GLU A 252 21.89 15.64 18.95
CA GLU A 252 22.02 17.03 18.55
C GLU A 252 21.02 17.36 17.42
N ALA A 253 20.54 18.61 17.39
CA ALA A 253 19.74 19.15 16.29
C ALA A 253 20.32 20.51 15.87
N ARG A 254 20.68 20.67 14.58
CA ARG A 254 21.24 21.90 14.00
C ARG A 254 20.72 22.11 12.60
N ASP A 255 20.38 23.35 12.26
CA ASP A 255 20.14 23.82 10.89
C ASP A 255 19.37 22.86 9.98
N GLY A 256 18.27 22.28 10.49
CA GLY A 256 17.43 21.34 9.72
C GLY A 256 17.96 19.91 9.62
N SER A 257 19.07 19.60 10.32
CA SER A 257 19.62 18.24 10.44
C SER A 257 19.62 17.78 11.90
N THR A 258 19.41 16.50 12.10
CA THR A 258 19.38 15.85 13.42
C THR A 258 20.42 14.76 13.47
N ALA A 259 21.25 14.76 14.51
CA ALA A 259 22.17 13.66 14.82
C ALA A 259 21.54 12.73 15.84
N VAL A 260 21.67 11.44 15.61
CA VAL A 260 21.21 10.41 16.55
C VAL A 260 22.33 9.43 16.88
N LYS A 261 22.29 8.88 18.07
CA LYS A 261 23.15 7.76 18.51
C LYS A 261 22.30 6.52 18.63
N LEU A 262 22.79 5.41 18.09
CA LEU A 262 22.17 4.10 18.29
C LEU A 262 22.26 3.70 19.78
N MET A 263 21.42 2.76 20.22
CA MET A 263 21.34 2.31 21.62
C MET A 263 22.70 1.84 22.18
N SER A 264 23.59 1.31 21.35
CA SER A 264 24.96 0.95 21.69
C SER A 264 25.89 2.14 21.92
N GLY A 265 25.44 3.37 21.68
CA GLY A 265 26.28 4.58 21.67
C GLY A 265 27.01 4.81 20.35
N ALA A 266 26.89 3.93 19.36
CA ALA A 266 27.49 4.12 18.05
C ALA A 266 26.84 5.30 17.30
N GLY A 267 27.64 6.02 16.52
CA GLY A 267 27.24 7.22 15.80
C GLY A 267 28.20 8.37 16.06
N PRO A 268 27.81 9.61 15.77
CA PRO A 268 26.46 10.03 15.38
C PRO A 268 26.09 9.70 13.93
N VAL A 269 24.83 9.31 13.71
CA VAL A 269 24.22 9.26 12.38
C VAL A 269 23.46 10.56 12.16
N TRP A 270 23.76 11.24 11.08
CA TRP A 270 23.10 12.50 10.71
C TRP A 270 22.01 12.28 9.67
N THR A 271 20.87 12.93 9.85
CA THR A 271 19.79 12.97 8.85
C THR A 271 19.15 14.35 8.78
N SER A 272 18.72 14.74 7.58
CA SER A 272 17.93 15.96 7.33
C SER A 272 16.44 15.65 7.16
N LYS A 273 16.04 14.36 7.27
CA LYS A 273 14.67 13.89 6.97
C LYS A 273 13.94 13.44 8.22
N GLY A 274 12.62 13.60 8.20
CA GLY A 274 11.72 13.11 9.24
C GLY A 274 11.37 14.13 10.30
N ILE A 275 11.09 13.63 11.51
CA ILE A 275 10.68 14.44 12.65
C ILE A 275 11.89 15.12 13.29
N THR A 276 11.67 16.30 13.86
CA THR A 276 12.65 16.97 14.73
C THR A 276 12.22 16.79 16.18
N ARG A 277 13.16 16.35 17.04
CA ARG A 277 12.92 16.12 18.46
C ARG A 277 14.05 16.74 19.28
N ALA A 278 13.79 17.03 20.56
CA ALA A 278 14.80 17.55 21.47
C ALA A 278 15.90 16.51 21.73
N PRO A 279 17.16 16.96 22.01
CA PRO A 279 18.21 16.06 22.47
C PRO A 279 17.77 15.24 23.69
N GLY A 280 18.16 13.96 23.73
CA GLY A 280 17.73 13.00 24.73
C GLY A 280 16.42 12.25 24.42
N THR A 281 15.69 12.65 23.38
CA THR A 281 14.45 11.96 22.98
C THR A 281 14.77 10.65 22.24
N GLU A 282 14.07 9.57 22.58
CA GLU A 282 14.11 8.32 21.86
C GLU A 282 13.27 8.42 20.57
N VAL A 283 13.84 7.93 19.48
CA VAL A 283 13.25 7.94 18.14
C VAL A 283 13.62 6.66 17.39
N VAL A 284 12.95 6.40 16.26
CA VAL A 284 13.35 5.33 15.34
C VAL A 284 14.08 5.93 14.15
N LEU A 285 15.30 5.46 13.90
CA LEU A 285 16.05 5.72 12.67
C LEU A 285 15.65 4.67 11.64
N ALA A 286 14.88 5.07 10.64
CA ALA A 286 14.42 4.22 9.54
C ALA A 286 15.35 4.40 8.33
N ALA A 287 15.87 3.30 7.76
CA ALA A 287 16.71 3.33 6.57
C ALA A 287 16.41 2.14 5.65
N ARG A 288 16.54 2.36 4.35
CA ARG A 288 16.41 1.28 3.35
C ARG A 288 17.73 0.59 3.14
N ALA A 289 17.70 -0.73 2.98
CA ALA A 289 18.89 -1.53 2.76
C ALA A 289 19.70 -1.10 1.51
N ASP A 290 19.01 -0.64 0.47
CA ASP A 290 19.59 -0.18 -0.79
C ASP A 290 20.28 1.21 -0.70
N GLU A 291 19.96 1.99 0.34
CA GLU A 291 20.49 3.35 0.53
C GLU A 291 21.70 3.39 1.49
N LEU A 292 22.02 2.26 2.12
CA LEU A 292 23.17 2.12 3.00
C LEU A 292 24.41 1.70 2.23
N GLU A 293 25.56 2.06 2.79
CA GLU A 293 26.86 1.69 2.23
C GLU A 293 27.57 0.71 3.15
N ILE A 294 28.30 -0.25 2.57
CA ILE A 294 29.09 -1.26 3.28
C ILE A 294 30.48 -1.37 2.66
N GLY A 295 31.50 -1.61 3.49
CA GLY A 295 32.86 -1.88 3.05
C GLY A 295 33.67 -2.63 4.09
N SER A 296 34.88 -3.07 3.72
CA SER A 296 35.82 -3.71 4.61
C SER A 296 36.82 -2.70 5.22
N PRO A 297 37.32 -2.92 6.43
CA PRO A 297 38.46 -2.17 6.96
C PRO A 297 39.68 -2.34 6.03
N GLY A 298 40.40 -1.25 5.73
CA GLY A 298 41.61 -1.30 4.89
C GLY A 298 41.38 -1.32 3.38
N SER A 299 40.14 -1.19 2.87
CA SER A 299 39.86 -0.92 1.45
C SER A 299 40.40 0.46 1.03
N PRO A 300 40.80 0.67 -0.26
CA PRO A 300 41.22 1.98 -0.73
C PRO A 300 40.09 3.01 -0.56
N GLY A 301 40.27 3.92 0.41
CA GLY A 301 39.28 4.82 0.97
C GLY A 301 39.03 4.41 2.40
N GLU A 302 39.69 5.09 3.37
CA GLU A 302 39.46 4.91 4.81
C GLU A 302 37.97 4.87 5.10
N ALA A 303 37.58 4.10 6.17
CA ALA A 303 36.18 4.08 6.62
C ALA A 303 35.66 5.52 6.66
N PRO A 304 34.56 5.82 5.90
CA PRO A 304 34.05 7.19 5.82
C PRO A 304 33.78 7.73 7.21
N ALA A 305 33.96 9.04 7.42
CA ALA A 305 33.54 9.68 8.64
C ALA A 305 32.10 9.29 8.99
N ALA A 306 31.86 8.88 10.24
CA ALA A 306 30.58 8.36 10.73
C ALA A 306 30.19 6.94 10.24
N ALA A 307 31.12 6.13 9.72
CA ALA A 307 30.89 4.71 9.52
C ALA A 307 30.84 3.95 10.86
N ILE A 308 29.93 3.02 10.98
CA ILE A 308 29.73 2.21 12.17
C ILE A 308 30.42 0.87 11.93
N PRO A 309 31.39 0.47 12.77
CA PRO A 309 32.07 -0.83 12.64
C PRO A 309 31.08 -1.96 12.98
N GLY A 310 31.24 -3.09 12.31
CA GLY A 310 30.39 -4.26 12.49
C GLY A 310 31.02 -5.53 11.94
N VAL A 311 30.30 -6.64 12.08
CA VAL A 311 30.66 -7.97 11.56
C VAL A 311 29.55 -8.52 10.71
N ILE A 312 29.90 -9.05 9.55
CA ILE A 312 28.93 -9.67 8.64
C ILE A 312 28.46 -11.00 9.21
N ARG A 313 27.18 -11.12 9.51
CA ARG A 313 26.56 -12.35 10.02
C ARG A 313 26.15 -13.31 8.92
N SER A 314 25.60 -12.77 7.84
CA SER A 314 25.25 -13.56 6.66
C SER A 314 25.25 -12.71 5.40
N ARG A 315 25.36 -13.39 4.26
CA ARG A 315 25.19 -12.80 2.94
C ARG A 315 24.24 -13.64 2.09
N THR A 316 23.43 -13.00 1.30
CA THR A 316 22.48 -13.66 0.38
C THR A 316 22.54 -13.00 -0.99
N TYR A 317 22.71 -13.81 -2.04
CA TYR A 317 22.67 -13.31 -3.40
C TYR A 317 21.22 -13.06 -3.84
N ALA A 318 20.93 -11.86 -4.30
CA ALA A 318 19.59 -11.39 -4.67
C ALA A 318 19.52 -10.84 -6.10
N GLY A 319 20.07 -11.59 -7.07
CA GLY A 319 19.97 -11.25 -8.50
C GLY A 319 20.69 -9.96 -8.90
N GLY A 320 22.05 -9.99 -8.98
CA GLY A 320 22.88 -8.84 -9.30
C GLY A 320 23.14 -7.88 -8.13
N ARG A 321 22.62 -8.21 -6.95
CA ARG A 321 22.90 -7.57 -5.67
C ARG A 321 23.21 -8.61 -4.61
N VAL A 322 23.88 -8.20 -3.56
CA VAL A 322 24.15 -9.02 -2.38
C VAL A 322 23.53 -8.31 -1.19
N GLU A 323 22.71 -9.03 -0.46
CA GLU A 323 22.16 -8.59 0.82
C GLU A 323 23.05 -9.10 1.95
N TYR A 324 23.51 -8.18 2.77
CA TYR A 324 24.35 -8.44 3.93
C TYR A 324 23.55 -8.16 5.21
N LEU A 325 23.54 -9.13 6.12
CA LEU A 325 23.13 -8.90 7.50
C LEU A 325 24.37 -8.60 8.31
N VAL A 326 24.49 -7.38 8.81
CA VAL A 326 25.65 -6.88 9.56
C VAL A 326 25.23 -6.61 11.00
N GLU A 327 25.98 -7.12 11.95
CA GLU A 327 25.87 -6.68 13.35
C GLU A 327 26.74 -5.45 13.53
N ALA A 328 26.16 -4.28 13.54
CA ALA A 328 26.82 -2.99 13.63
C ALA A 328 26.19 -2.12 14.72
N GLY A 329 27.02 -1.52 15.57
CA GLY A 329 26.53 -0.65 16.62
C GLY A 329 25.53 -1.31 17.58
N GLY A 330 25.69 -2.62 17.86
CA GLY A 330 24.79 -3.38 18.73
C GLY A 330 23.41 -3.69 18.15
N ALA A 331 23.20 -3.45 16.86
CA ALA A 331 21.98 -3.75 16.15
C ALA A 331 22.25 -4.59 14.89
N GLN A 332 21.25 -5.32 14.43
CA GLN A 332 21.30 -5.96 13.12
C GLN A 332 20.89 -4.94 12.06
N VAL A 333 21.75 -4.77 11.06
CA VAL A 333 21.55 -3.84 9.94
C VAL A 333 21.59 -4.64 8.63
N VAL A 334 20.56 -4.49 7.82
CA VAL A 334 20.49 -5.06 6.47
C VAL A 334 21.05 -4.05 5.48
N VAL A 335 22.04 -4.44 4.69
CA VAL A 335 22.61 -3.61 3.61
C VAL A 335 22.53 -4.36 2.30
N ARG A 336 22.07 -3.71 1.25
CA ARG A 336 21.96 -4.30 -0.08
C ARG A 336 22.85 -3.55 -1.07
N ALA A 337 23.95 -4.17 -1.46
CA ALA A 337 24.94 -3.59 -2.34
C ALA A 337 24.96 -4.29 -3.71
N PRO A 338 25.41 -3.63 -4.81
CA PRO A 338 25.69 -4.31 -6.06
C PRO A 338 26.70 -5.46 -5.87
N GLU A 339 26.57 -6.55 -6.65
CA GLU A 339 27.48 -7.70 -6.61
C GLU A 339 28.96 -7.31 -6.84
N ALA A 340 29.19 -6.40 -7.79
CA ALA A 340 30.49 -5.78 -7.99
C ALA A 340 30.53 -4.46 -7.21
N GLY A 341 30.72 -4.53 -5.89
CA GLY A 341 30.88 -3.33 -5.05
C GLY A 341 32.13 -2.54 -5.42
N ALA A 342 32.24 -1.29 -4.90
CA ALA A 342 33.38 -0.40 -5.09
C ALA A 342 34.73 -1.01 -4.69
N THR A 343 34.75 -2.14 -4.03
CA THR A 343 35.96 -2.89 -3.57
C THR A 343 36.32 -4.10 -4.43
N GLY A 344 35.53 -4.44 -5.46
CA GLY A 344 35.86 -5.53 -6.40
C GLY A 344 35.82 -6.95 -5.84
N SER A 345 35.50 -7.14 -4.56
CA SER A 345 35.36 -8.45 -3.91
C SER A 345 34.12 -8.50 -3.04
N MET A 346 33.41 -9.62 -3.07
CA MET A 346 32.32 -9.88 -2.12
C MET A 346 32.87 -9.99 -0.70
N LEU A 347 32.20 -9.33 0.24
CA LEU A 347 32.53 -9.48 1.65
C LEU A 347 32.03 -10.83 2.18
N GLU A 348 32.90 -11.52 2.97
CA GLU A 348 32.59 -12.85 3.48
C GLU A 348 31.86 -12.79 4.84
N ALA A 349 30.99 -13.79 5.09
CA ALA A 349 30.40 -13.96 6.42
C ALA A 349 31.50 -14.20 7.48
N GLY A 350 31.34 -13.55 8.62
CA GLY A 350 32.34 -13.57 9.72
C GLY A 350 33.44 -12.53 9.59
N SER A 351 33.54 -11.81 8.47
CA SER A 351 34.55 -10.75 8.32
C SER A 351 34.09 -9.43 8.95
N ASP A 352 35.09 -8.62 9.35
CA ASP A 352 34.86 -7.26 9.79
C ASP A 352 34.38 -6.38 8.61
N ALA A 353 33.43 -5.50 8.88
CA ALA A 353 32.89 -4.56 7.95
C ALA A 353 32.59 -3.22 8.65
N TRP A 354 32.32 -2.20 7.84
CA TRP A 354 31.71 -0.97 8.31
C TRP A 354 30.41 -0.72 7.54
N VAL A 355 29.45 -0.11 8.22
CA VAL A 355 28.18 0.36 7.63
C VAL A 355 28.12 1.88 7.76
N ARG A 356 27.77 2.56 6.67
CA ARG A 356 27.54 4.01 6.66
C ARG A 356 26.10 4.31 6.30
N PHE A 357 25.53 5.25 7.04
CA PHE A 357 24.24 5.87 6.75
C PHE A 357 24.52 7.22 6.08
N PRO A 358 24.39 7.34 4.74
CA PRO A 358 24.42 8.65 4.09
C PRO A 358 23.36 9.59 4.69
N VAL A 359 23.65 10.89 4.77
CA VAL A 359 22.79 11.88 5.47
C VAL A 359 21.33 11.83 5.02
N ASP A 360 21.12 11.56 3.73
CA ASP A 360 19.78 11.49 3.14
C ASP A 360 19.19 10.07 3.02
N ALA A 361 19.90 9.06 3.50
CA ALA A 361 19.47 7.66 3.44
C ALA A 361 18.57 7.25 4.61
N ALA A 362 18.54 8.02 5.68
CA ALA A 362 17.78 7.70 6.88
C ALA A 362 16.73 8.76 7.19
N VAL A 363 15.64 8.34 7.79
CA VAL A 363 14.51 9.19 8.20
C VAL A 363 14.23 8.95 9.69
N LEU A 364 13.98 10.01 10.45
CA LEU A 364 13.53 9.86 11.85
C LEU A 364 12.02 9.78 11.91
N VAL A 365 11.50 8.78 12.61
CA VAL A 365 10.07 8.55 12.80
C VAL A 365 9.76 8.32 14.28
N ASP A 366 8.49 8.57 14.67
CA ASP A 366 8.01 8.24 16.00
C ASP A 366 7.82 6.72 16.17
N ASP A 367 8.09 6.20 17.36
CA ASP A 367 7.83 4.81 17.70
C ASP A 367 6.39 4.62 18.20
N ASP A 368 5.49 4.23 17.31
CA ASP A 368 4.10 3.93 17.61
C ASP A 368 3.87 2.55 18.26
N ASN A 369 4.94 1.77 18.49
CA ASN A 369 4.89 0.54 19.29
C ASN A 369 5.13 0.81 20.79
N ALA A 370 5.71 1.96 21.16
CA ALA A 370 5.92 2.34 22.55
C ALA A 370 4.61 2.46 23.36
N GLU A 371 3.49 2.79 22.72
CA GLU A 371 2.16 2.85 23.35
C GLU A 371 1.52 1.45 23.57
N ARG A 372 2.14 0.34 23.13
CA ARG A 372 1.61 -1.03 23.21
C ARG A 372 2.27 -1.95 24.24
N ALA A 373 3.22 -1.51 25.02
CA ALA A 373 3.71 -2.27 26.17
C ALA A 373 3.05 -1.73 27.45
N PRO A 374 2.19 -2.45 28.24
CA PRO A 374 2.14 -3.91 28.38
C PRO A 374 0.70 -4.51 28.39
N GLN A 375 0.33 -5.31 27.41
CA GLN A 375 -0.83 -6.22 27.55
C GLN A 375 -0.60 -7.64 26.96
N ALA A 376 0.64 -8.05 26.75
CA ALA A 376 0.97 -9.39 26.26
C ALA A 376 1.86 -10.18 27.24
N ALA A 377 1.46 -10.16 28.53
CA ALA A 377 2.02 -11.06 29.52
C ALA A 377 0.88 -11.53 30.41
N GLU A 378 0.08 -12.49 29.89
CA GLU A 378 -0.72 -13.46 30.67
C GLU A 378 -1.67 -14.20 29.72
N GLN A 379 -1.11 -15.09 28.90
CA GLN A 379 -1.81 -16.30 28.48
C GLN A 379 -0.83 -17.45 28.60
N THR A 380 -0.72 -17.94 29.81
CA THR A 380 -0.16 -19.23 30.15
C THR A 380 -0.98 -20.28 29.42
N VAL A 381 -0.32 -21.03 28.51
CA VAL A 381 -0.89 -22.19 27.86
C VAL A 381 -1.10 -23.25 28.93
N GLU A 382 -2.31 -23.42 29.44
CA GLU A 382 -2.72 -24.65 30.13
C GLU A 382 -2.77 -25.79 29.13
N SER A 383 -1.83 -26.69 29.29
CA SER A 383 -1.79 -27.97 28.59
C SER A 383 -3.00 -28.82 28.97
N VAL A 384 -3.89 -29.06 28.01
CA VAL A 384 -4.97 -30.06 28.12
C VAL A 384 -4.35 -31.46 27.97
N PRO A 385 -4.52 -32.40 28.92
CA PRO A 385 -4.03 -33.77 28.77
C PRO A 385 -4.87 -34.54 27.77
N LEU A 386 -4.18 -35.22 26.86
CA LEU A 386 -4.76 -36.25 25.98
C LEU A 386 -5.37 -37.37 26.81
N GLN A 387 -6.68 -37.56 26.75
CA GLN A 387 -7.35 -38.77 27.18
C GLN A 387 -7.22 -39.82 26.06
N GLU A 388 -6.53 -40.90 26.40
CA GLU A 388 -6.52 -42.11 25.62
C GLU A 388 -7.97 -42.68 25.60
N ALA A 389 -8.47 -42.95 24.41
CA ALA A 389 -9.69 -43.71 24.19
C ALA A 389 -9.30 -45.13 23.77
N THR A 390 -9.69 -46.10 24.62
CA THR A 390 -9.73 -47.54 24.42
C THR A 390 -10.71 -47.91 23.31
#